data_3e3a8093f0bbaa11ad07a7d384f5054b
#
_entry.id   3e3a8093f0bbaa11ad07a7d384f5054b
#
_cell.length_a   1.000
_cell.length_b   1.000
_cell.length_c   1.000
_cell.angle_alpha   90.00
_cell.angle_beta   90.00
_cell.angle_gamma   90.00
#
_symmetry.space_group_name_H-M   'P 1'
#
loop_
_entity.id
_entity.type
_entity.pdbx_description
1 polymer ?
#
loop_
_entity_poly.entity_id
_entity_poly.type
_entity_poly.pdbx_seq_one_letter_code
_entity_poly.pdbx_strand_id
1 'polypeptide(L)'
;MNFSLIICTYKRPQALLTLLQSVKQQTLYPDAILIVDGSPDDATKAMLDQNAFQYLNYFKVEEKDRGLTKQRNYGISKVQETSEVVCFLDDDTVLAPNYFEEIIKTYTIHPEALGVGGYIT
;
A
#
# COMPACT_ATOMS: atom_id res chain seq x y z
N MET A 1 10.13 12.40 -6.67
CA MET A 1 9.65 11.20 -7.37
C MET A 1 8.32 10.78 -6.76
N ASN A 2 7.30 10.65 -7.60
CA ASN A 2 5.97 10.22 -7.14
C ASN A 2 5.93 8.70 -7.00
N PHE A 3 5.43 8.23 -5.86
CA PHE A 3 5.22 6.80 -5.68
C PHE A 3 3.88 6.50 -5.04
N SER A 4 3.29 5.39 -5.47
CA SER A 4 2.02 4.89 -4.95
C SER A 4 2.25 3.59 -4.18
N LEU A 5 1.51 3.43 -3.09
CA LEU A 5 1.54 2.23 -2.27
C LEU A 5 0.26 1.45 -2.52
N ILE A 6 0.39 0.17 -2.85
CA ILE A 6 -0.76 -0.73 -3.00
C ILE A 6 -0.70 -1.77 -1.89
N ILE A 7 -1.78 -1.88 -1.13
CA ILE A 7 -1.93 -2.87 -0.07
C ILE A 7 -3.18 -3.70 -0.37
N CYS A 8 -2.99 -5.01 -0.55
CA CYS A 8 -4.09 -5.95 -0.71
C CYS A 8 -4.39 -6.57 0.64
N THR A 9 -5.67 -6.62 1.01
CA THR A 9 -6.08 -7.12 2.32
C THR A 9 -7.30 -8.03 2.23
N TYR A 10 -7.45 -8.92 3.20
CA TYR A 10 -8.58 -9.82 3.34
C TYR A 10 -8.79 -10.17 4.81
N LYS A 11 -9.87 -9.68 5.39
CA LYS A 11 -10.28 -9.98 6.78
C LYS A 11 -9.21 -9.70 7.85
N ARG A 12 -8.39 -8.66 7.67
CA ARG A 12 -7.32 -8.31 8.62
C ARG A 12 -7.31 -6.82 8.95
N PRO A 13 -8.41 -6.24 9.46
CA PRO A 13 -8.45 -4.80 9.72
C PRO A 13 -7.42 -4.33 10.76
N GLN A 14 -7.13 -5.14 11.79
CA GLN A 14 -6.17 -4.74 12.82
C GLN A 14 -4.73 -4.77 12.29
N ALA A 15 -4.37 -5.79 11.54
CA ALA A 15 -3.04 -5.86 10.91
C ALA A 15 -2.85 -4.70 9.94
N LEU A 16 -3.86 -4.40 9.13
CA LEU A 16 -3.83 -3.28 8.19
C LEU A 16 -3.68 -1.94 8.94
N LEU A 17 -4.40 -1.76 10.04
CA LEU A 17 -4.28 -0.55 10.85
C LEU A 17 -2.86 -0.36 11.37
N THR A 18 -2.25 -1.42 11.89
CA THR A 18 -0.86 -1.38 12.37
C THR A 18 0.11 -1.00 11.27
N LEU A 19 -0.05 -1.58 10.07
CA LEU A 19 0.75 -1.21 8.91
C LEU A 19 0.57 0.27 8.55
N LEU A 20 -0.67 0.74 8.46
CA LEU A 20 -0.96 2.14 8.09
C LEU A 20 -0.42 3.12 9.11
N GLN A 21 -0.41 2.76 10.40
CA GLN A 21 0.22 3.59 11.42
C GLN A 21 1.73 3.68 11.20
N SER A 22 2.38 2.60 10.77
CA SER A 22 3.81 2.65 10.43
C SER A 22 4.07 3.44 9.15
N VAL A 23 3.13 3.43 8.20
CA VAL A 23 3.21 4.28 6.99
C VAL A 23 3.10 5.75 7.38
N LYS A 24 2.21 6.09 8.31
CA LYS A 24 2.01 7.47 8.77
C LYS A 24 3.26 8.05 9.41
N GLN A 25 4.11 7.21 9.99
CA GLN A 25 5.33 7.65 10.67
C GLN A 25 6.57 7.62 9.77
N GLN A 26 6.40 7.34 8.49
CA GLN A 26 7.53 7.33 7.55
C GLN A 26 8.12 8.73 7.35
N THR A 27 9.43 8.79 7.16
CA THR A 27 10.12 10.04 6.82
C THR A 27 9.71 10.56 5.45
N LEU A 28 9.25 9.65 4.58
CA LEU A 28 8.73 9.99 3.26
C LEU A 28 7.37 9.29 3.09
N TYR A 29 6.31 10.09 2.95
CA TYR A 29 4.95 9.58 2.84
C TYR A 29 4.60 9.30 1.36
N PRO A 30 3.84 8.23 1.05
CA PRO A 30 3.41 7.95 -0.32
C PRO A 30 2.53 9.08 -0.90
N ASP A 31 2.63 9.29 -2.20
CA ASP A 31 1.75 10.23 -2.90
C ASP A 31 0.33 9.70 -3.03
N ALA A 32 0.16 8.40 -3.00
CA ALA A 32 -1.14 7.74 -2.97
C ALA A 32 -1.03 6.39 -2.25
N ILE A 33 -2.07 6.04 -1.49
CA ILE A 33 -2.23 4.73 -0.87
C ILE A 33 -3.50 4.12 -1.41
N LEU A 34 -3.39 2.94 -2.02
CA LEU A 34 -4.54 2.22 -2.56
C LEU A 34 -4.73 0.95 -1.74
N ILE A 35 -5.87 0.87 -1.06
CA ILE A 35 -6.26 -0.31 -0.31
C ILE A 35 -7.23 -1.11 -1.16
N VAL A 36 -6.84 -2.32 -1.53
CA VAL A 36 -7.68 -3.24 -2.31
C VAL A 36 -8.16 -4.33 -1.38
N ASP A 37 -9.44 -4.25 -1.00
CA ASP A 37 -10.05 -5.12 0.02
C ASP A 37 -10.91 -6.19 -0.63
N GLY A 38 -10.54 -7.46 -0.42
CA GLY A 38 -11.32 -8.62 -0.87
C GLY A 38 -12.25 -9.19 0.20
N SER A 39 -12.37 -8.54 1.36
CA SER A 39 -13.19 -9.04 2.46
C SER A 39 -14.68 -9.07 2.10
N PRO A 40 -15.44 -10.08 2.56
CA PRO A 40 -16.88 -10.13 2.34
C PRO A 40 -17.66 -9.18 3.23
N ASP A 41 -17.07 -8.72 4.35
CA ASP A 41 -17.70 -7.82 5.31
C ASP A 41 -17.16 -6.38 5.18
N ASP A 42 -17.64 -5.47 6.04
CA ASP A 42 -17.27 -4.06 6.02
C ASP A 42 -16.34 -3.67 7.17
N ALA A 43 -15.73 -4.63 7.87
CA ALA A 43 -14.88 -4.35 9.03
C ALA A 43 -13.66 -3.50 8.67
N THR A 44 -13.01 -3.78 7.55
CA THR A 44 -11.86 -3.02 7.07
C THR A 44 -12.27 -1.59 6.72
N LYS A 45 -13.36 -1.43 5.98
CA LYS A 45 -13.86 -0.10 5.63
C LYS A 45 -14.23 0.71 6.87
N ALA A 46 -14.91 0.08 7.83
CA ALA A 46 -15.28 0.73 9.09
C ALA A 46 -14.05 1.20 9.86
N MET A 47 -13.01 0.39 9.92
CA MET A 47 -11.74 0.77 10.55
C MET A 47 -11.13 1.99 9.85
N LEU A 48 -11.11 2.01 8.52
CA LEU A 48 -10.54 3.13 7.76
C LEU A 48 -11.37 4.40 7.94
N ASP A 49 -12.68 4.30 8.05
CA ASP A 49 -13.56 5.44 8.27
C ASP A 49 -13.36 6.07 9.67
N GLN A 50 -12.90 5.27 10.64
CA GLN A 50 -12.63 5.73 12.00
C GLN A 50 -11.23 6.34 12.16
N ASN A 51 -10.36 6.21 11.17
CA ASN A 51 -8.98 6.68 11.21
C ASN A 51 -8.69 7.52 9.98
N ALA A 52 -8.01 8.64 10.16
CA ALA A 52 -7.69 9.54 9.05
C ALA A 52 -6.29 9.27 8.52
N PHE A 53 -6.20 8.91 7.25
CA PHE A 53 -4.93 8.75 6.54
C PHE A 53 -4.95 9.60 5.26
N GLN A 54 -3.88 10.34 5.02
CA GLN A 54 -3.79 11.20 3.84
C GLN A 54 -3.61 10.37 2.57
N TYR A 55 -4.26 10.81 1.50
CA TYR A 55 -4.13 10.24 0.14
C TYR A 55 -4.51 8.77 0.06
N LEU A 56 -5.36 8.30 0.96
CA LEU A 56 -5.81 6.91 0.98
C LEU A 56 -7.07 6.77 0.13
N ASN A 57 -7.05 5.78 -0.77
CA ASN A 57 -8.19 5.41 -1.59
C ASN A 57 -8.55 3.95 -1.29
N TYR A 58 -9.83 3.70 -1.04
CA TYR A 58 -10.32 2.37 -0.69
C TYR A 58 -11.10 1.78 -1.86
N PHE A 59 -10.77 0.54 -2.21
CA PHE A 59 -11.44 -0.22 -3.26
C PHE A 59 -11.84 -1.58 -2.71
N LYS A 60 -13.13 -1.90 -2.75
CA LYS A 60 -13.62 -3.22 -2.40
C LYS A 60 -13.83 -4.01 -3.68
N VAL A 61 -13.30 -5.24 -3.73
CA VAL A 61 -13.45 -6.11 -4.88
C VAL A 61 -14.42 -7.24 -4.56
N GLU A 62 -15.12 -7.71 -5.60
CA GLU A 62 -16.05 -8.81 -5.50
C GLU A 62 -15.31 -10.15 -5.48
N GLU A 63 -16.03 -11.23 -5.16
CA GLU A 63 -15.47 -12.58 -5.07
C GLU A 63 -14.66 -12.98 -6.30
N LYS A 64 -15.13 -12.63 -7.49
CA LYS A 64 -14.45 -12.95 -8.75
C LYS A 64 -13.06 -12.31 -8.87
N ASP A 65 -12.81 -11.21 -8.16
CA ASP A 65 -11.57 -10.45 -8.20
C ASP A 65 -10.73 -10.64 -6.93
N ARG A 66 -11.10 -11.59 -6.07
CA ARG A 66 -10.34 -11.90 -4.86
C ARG A 66 -9.12 -12.75 -5.19
N GLY A 67 -8.13 -12.65 -4.33
CA GLY A 67 -6.85 -13.32 -4.46
C GLY A 67 -5.74 -12.32 -4.72
N LEU A 68 -4.55 -12.64 -4.23
CA LEU A 68 -3.44 -11.70 -4.19
C LEU A 68 -3.11 -11.14 -5.58
N THR A 69 -2.99 -12.01 -6.58
CA THR A 69 -2.64 -11.59 -7.94
C THR A 69 -3.73 -10.70 -8.56
N LYS A 70 -5.00 -11.09 -8.41
CA LYS A 70 -6.12 -10.32 -8.96
C LYS A 70 -6.26 -8.97 -8.27
N GLN A 71 -6.09 -8.94 -6.94
CA GLN A 71 -6.17 -7.69 -6.19
C GLN A 71 -5.02 -6.75 -6.52
N ARG A 72 -3.81 -7.27 -6.70
CA ARG A 72 -2.66 -6.47 -7.14
C ARG A 72 -2.90 -5.87 -8.52
N ASN A 73 -3.40 -6.67 -9.47
CA ASN A 73 -3.71 -6.20 -10.81
C ASN A 73 -4.80 -5.14 -10.79
N TYR A 74 -5.82 -5.30 -9.95
CA TYR A 74 -6.85 -4.29 -9.76
C TYR A 74 -6.24 -2.98 -9.26
N GLY A 75 -5.37 -3.05 -8.25
CA GLY A 75 -4.68 -1.89 -7.71
C GLY A 75 -3.86 -1.17 -8.76
N ILE A 76 -3.10 -1.91 -9.57
CA ILE A 76 -2.30 -1.35 -10.65
C ILE A 76 -3.18 -0.58 -11.64
N SER A 77 -4.38 -1.10 -11.95
CA SER A 77 -5.30 -0.44 -12.88
C SER A 77 -5.82 0.89 -12.36
N LYS A 78 -5.71 1.15 -11.05
CA LYS A 78 -6.16 2.38 -10.38
C LYS A 78 -5.03 3.36 -10.09
N VAL A 79 -3.78 2.99 -10.34
CA VAL A 79 -2.63 3.87 -10.13
C VAL A 79 -2.66 4.99 -11.17
N GLN A 80 -2.39 6.22 -10.74
CA GLN A 80 -2.31 7.37 -11.63
C GLN A 80 -1.08 7.28 -12.54
N GLU A 81 -1.21 7.76 -13.77
CA GLU A 81 -0.12 7.75 -14.74
C GLU A 81 1.09 8.57 -14.30
N THR A 82 0.89 9.54 -13.40
CA THR A 82 1.96 10.35 -12.85
C THR A 82 2.82 9.61 -11.84
N SER A 83 2.39 8.44 -11.38
CA SER A 83 3.15 7.64 -10.42
C SER A 83 4.33 6.98 -11.11
N GLU A 84 5.54 7.24 -10.61
CA GLU A 84 6.77 6.72 -11.19
C GLU A 84 7.19 5.38 -10.59
N VAL A 85 6.80 5.15 -9.34
CA VAL A 85 7.12 3.92 -8.61
C VAL A 85 5.86 3.40 -7.95
N VAL A 86 5.66 2.09 -7.99
CA VAL A 86 4.56 1.41 -7.31
C VAL A 86 5.17 0.44 -6.30
N CYS A 87 4.79 0.59 -5.04
CA CYS A 87 5.23 -0.28 -3.95
C CYS A 87 4.09 -1.21 -3.55
N PHE A 88 4.37 -2.48 -3.38
CA PHE A 88 3.42 -3.47 -2.86
C PHE A 88 3.83 -3.89 -1.46
N LEU A 89 2.88 -3.90 -0.54
CA LEU A 89 3.11 -4.40 0.81
C LEU A 89 2.00 -5.38 1.19
N ASP A 90 2.36 -6.38 1.98
CA ASP A 90 1.39 -7.26 2.61
C ASP A 90 0.77 -6.57 3.83
N ASP A 91 -0.49 -6.89 4.12
CA ASP A 91 -1.27 -6.22 5.16
C ASP A 91 -0.78 -6.47 6.59
N ASP A 92 0.11 -7.44 6.80
CA ASP A 92 0.67 -7.79 8.11
C ASP A 92 2.11 -7.25 8.30
N THR A 93 2.54 -6.34 7.46
CA THR A 93 3.88 -5.75 7.49
C THR A 93 3.93 -4.58 8.47
N VAL A 94 5.07 -4.40 9.15
CA VAL A 94 5.39 -3.19 9.93
C VAL A 94 6.71 -2.64 9.42
N LEU A 95 6.74 -1.34 9.11
CA LEU A 95 7.86 -0.72 8.41
C LEU A 95 8.81 0.00 9.37
N ALA A 96 10.11 -0.04 9.07
CA ALA A 96 11.07 0.87 9.69
C ALA A 96 10.77 2.32 9.24
N PRO A 97 11.06 3.34 10.07
CA PRO A 97 10.65 4.72 9.78
C PRO A 97 11.16 5.30 8.47
N ASN A 98 12.29 4.81 7.97
CA ASN A 98 12.92 5.30 6.73
C ASN A 98 12.75 4.35 5.53
N TYR A 99 11.80 3.42 5.59
CA TYR A 99 11.63 2.38 4.57
C TYR A 99 11.43 2.98 3.17
N PHE A 100 10.45 3.87 3.01
CA PHE A 100 10.15 4.46 1.70
C PHE A 100 11.26 5.41 1.24
N GLU A 101 11.84 6.17 2.17
CA GLU A 101 12.95 7.05 1.85
C GLU A 101 14.12 6.28 1.25
N GLU A 102 14.47 5.13 1.82
CA GLU A 102 15.56 4.30 1.32
C GLU A 102 15.23 3.67 -0.04
N ILE A 103 13.99 3.23 -0.26
CA ILE A 103 13.57 2.69 -1.55
C ILE A 103 13.66 3.75 -2.64
N ILE A 104 13.13 4.94 -2.39
CA ILE A 104 13.15 6.03 -3.37
C ILE A 104 14.58 6.49 -3.65
N LYS A 105 15.41 6.55 -2.61
CA LYS A 105 16.83 6.88 -2.75
C LYS A 105 17.55 5.87 -3.67
N THR A 106 17.26 4.58 -3.50
CA THR A 106 17.83 3.53 -4.35
C THR A 106 17.38 3.67 -5.80
N TYR A 107 16.13 3.97 -6.06
CA TYR A 107 15.63 4.23 -7.42
C TYR A 107 16.27 5.47 -8.03
N THR A 108 16.54 6.50 -7.24
CA THR A 108 17.19 7.71 -7.72
C THR A 108 18.64 7.44 -8.15
N ILE A 109 19.34 6.57 -7.39
CA ILE A 109 20.73 6.19 -7.70
C ILE A 109 20.78 5.16 -8.83
N HIS A 110 19.82 4.25 -8.87
CA HIS A 110 19.77 3.15 -9.81
C HIS A 110 18.43 3.15 -10.57
N PRO A 111 18.19 4.12 -11.47
CA PRO A 111 16.89 4.22 -12.16
C PRO A 111 16.58 3.03 -13.07
N GLU A 112 17.57 2.23 -13.44
CA GLU A 112 17.40 1.03 -14.24
C GLU A 112 16.91 -0.18 -13.42
N ALA A 113 16.82 -0.07 -12.11
CA ALA A 113 16.37 -1.17 -11.26
C ALA A 113 14.91 -1.52 -11.54
N LEU A 114 14.62 -2.82 -11.68
CA LEU A 114 13.25 -3.30 -11.91
C LEU A 114 12.47 -3.48 -10.61
N GLY A 115 13.16 -3.60 -9.50
CA GLY A 115 12.52 -3.74 -8.19
C GLY A 115 13.51 -3.49 -7.08
N VAL A 116 13.04 -2.93 -5.97
CA VAL A 116 13.85 -2.62 -4.79
C VAL A 116 13.15 -3.16 -3.57
N GLY A 117 13.89 -3.87 -2.73
CA GLY A 117 13.40 -4.34 -1.43
C GLY A 117 14.07 -3.60 -0.29
N GLY A 118 13.40 -3.55 0.85
CA GLY A 118 13.94 -2.96 2.07
C GLY A 118 13.71 -3.88 3.26
N TYR A 119 14.13 -3.44 4.43
CA TYR A 119 13.90 -4.18 5.66
C TYR A 119 12.47 -4.02 6.14
N ILE A 120 11.87 -5.15 6.52
CA ILE A 120 10.53 -5.22 7.11
C ILE A 120 10.71 -5.77 8.52
N THR A 121 10.18 -5.06 9.50
CA THR A 121 10.28 -5.46 10.93
C THR A 121 9.02 -6.12 11.44
#